data_b1bd9ad56d7b21affc3cda9bc7194ac0
#
_entry.id   b1bd9ad56d7b21affc3cda9bc7194ac0
#
_cell.length_a   1.000
_cell.length_b   1.000
_cell.length_c   1.000
_cell.angle_alpha   90.00
_cell.angle_beta   90.00
_cell.angle_gamma   90.00
#
_symmetry.space_group_name_H-M   'P 1'
#
loop_
_entity.id
_entity.type
_entity.pdbx_description
1 polymer ?
#
loop_
_entity_poly.entity_id
_entity_poly.type
_entity_poly.pdbx_seq_one_letter_code
_entity_poly.pdbx_strand_id
1 'polypeptide(L)'
;MKNVIVLGANGDTAKEIIARLLPRGDVVLSLFLRGARRLRHVRGDRVRLVEGDATNGADLIAAIKGQDIVVSTMGGMDLDVKTAHVVRAMEEAGASRIIAISAGGIYDELPEPFDAWDKSMVGETRPVNRRMADLIERSSLRHTILRPVWLTSEPTEEFELTQKGEPFKGTETSRASIGRFVADL
;
A
#
# COMPACT_ATOMS: atom_id res chain seq x y z
N MET A 1 0.62 16.46 14.72
CA MET A 1 0.96 15.04 14.47
C MET A 1 -0.05 14.49 13.48
N LYS A 2 0.38 13.65 12.54
CA LYS A 2 -0.51 12.96 11.58
C LYS A 2 -0.79 11.54 12.05
N ASN A 3 -2.04 11.13 12.00
CA ASN A 3 -2.46 9.75 12.26
C ASN A 3 -2.40 8.96 10.95
N VAL A 4 -1.52 7.97 10.90
CA VAL A 4 -1.29 7.13 9.72
C VAL A 4 -1.65 5.69 10.03
N ILE A 5 -2.54 5.10 9.26
CA ILE A 5 -2.84 3.66 9.37
C ILE A 5 -2.19 2.90 8.22
N VAL A 6 -1.52 1.79 8.55
CA VAL A 6 -0.96 0.86 7.57
C VAL A 6 -1.82 -0.40 7.54
N LEU A 7 -2.54 -0.61 6.43
CA LEU A 7 -3.34 -1.81 6.19
C LEU A 7 -2.46 -2.91 5.58
N GLY A 8 -2.53 -4.11 6.14
CA GLY A 8 -1.62 -5.20 5.76
C GLY A 8 -0.24 -5.11 6.41
N ALA A 9 -0.18 -4.57 7.63
CA ALA A 9 1.05 -4.16 8.32
C ALA A 9 2.11 -5.26 8.54
N ASN A 10 1.80 -6.55 8.34
CA ASN A 10 2.76 -7.65 8.48
C ASN A 10 3.50 -8.00 7.17
N GLY A 11 3.15 -7.38 6.05
CA GLY A 11 3.82 -7.60 4.76
C GLY A 11 5.24 -7.01 4.72
N ASP A 12 6.10 -7.54 3.84
CA ASP A 12 7.50 -7.08 3.79
C ASP A 12 7.62 -5.63 3.32
N THR A 13 6.81 -5.19 2.38
CA THR A 13 6.73 -3.76 1.99
C THR A 13 6.24 -2.90 3.15
N ALA A 14 5.25 -3.39 3.92
CA ALA A 14 4.78 -2.67 5.10
C ALA A 14 5.86 -2.48 6.15
N LYS A 15 6.70 -3.51 6.37
CA LYS A 15 7.83 -3.43 7.34
C LYS A 15 8.79 -2.30 6.97
N GLU A 16 9.11 -2.15 5.69
CA GLU A 16 9.98 -1.08 5.21
C GLU A 16 9.36 0.32 5.42
N ILE A 17 8.06 0.45 5.16
CA ILE A 17 7.32 1.70 5.41
C ILE A 17 7.28 2.01 6.91
N ILE A 18 6.92 1.03 7.73
CA ILE A 18 6.83 1.16 9.18
C ILE A 18 8.17 1.56 9.77
N ALA A 19 9.27 0.91 9.34
CA ALA A 19 10.61 1.21 9.84
C ALA A 19 11.02 2.68 9.65
N ARG A 20 10.54 3.32 8.56
CA ARG A 20 10.84 4.73 8.28
C ARG A 20 9.87 5.71 8.93
N LEU A 21 8.64 5.28 9.21
CA LEU A 21 7.65 6.11 9.91
C LEU A 21 7.82 6.08 11.44
N LEU A 22 8.31 4.97 12.00
CA LEU A 22 8.50 4.81 13.45
C LEU A 22 9.35 5.89 14.12
N PRO A 23 10.51 6.31 13.56
CA PRO A 23 11.36 7.32 14.20
C PRO A 23 10.79 8.74 14.07
N ARG A 24 9.78 8.97 13.24
CA ARG A 24 9.19 10.29 13.02
C ARG A 24 8.43 10.77 14.25
N GLY A 25 8.79 11.95 14.74
CA GLY A 25 8.15 12.57 15.91
C GLY A 25 6.76 13.15 15.63
N ASP A 26 6.42 13.33 14.35
CA ASP A 26 5.19 13.95 13.86
C ASP A 26 4.09 12.94 13.46
N VAL A 27 4.33 11.61 13.62
CA VAL A 27 3.43 10.55 13.19
C VAL A 27 2.96 9.70 14.37
N VAL A 28 1.68 9.35 14.37
CA VAL A 28 1.07 8.28 15.17
C VAL A 28 0.70 7.16 14.23
N LEU A 29 1.23 5.94 14.47
CA LEU A 29 1.02 4.78 13.62
C LEU A 29 -0.05 3.86 14.17
N SER A 30 -1.02 3.51 13.32
CA SER A 30 -1.95 2.40 13.53
C SER A 30 -1.59 1.27 12.59
N LEU A 31 -1.32 0.08 13.10
CA LEU A 31 -0.89 -1.08 12.33
C LEU A 31 -2.04 -2.09 12.27
N PHE A 32 -2.75 -2.13 11.14
CA PHE A 32 -3.93 -2.98 10.94
C PHE A 32 -3.56 -4.29 10.26
N LEU A 33 -3.91 -5.41 10.90
CA LEU A 33 -3.62 -6.75 10.39
C LEU A 33 -4.47 -7.82 11.07
N ARG A 34 -4.61 -8.97 10.42
CA ARG A 34 -5.10 -10.19 11.07
C ARG A 34 -4.01 -10.78 11.96
N GLY A 35 -4.30 -11.02 13.22
CA GLY A 35 -3.34 -11.57 14.18
C GLY A 35 -2.29 -10.53 14.59
N ALA A 36 -2.71 -9.45 15.21
CA ALA A 36 -1.88 -8.32 15.66
C ALA A 36 -0.72 -8.75 16.58
N ARG A 37 -0.81 -9.92 17.22
CA ARG A 37 0.28 -10.50 18.03
C ARG A 37 1.60 -10.68 17.28
N ARG A 38 1.57 -10.78 15.93
CA ARG A 38 2.77 -10.92 15.09
C ARG A 38 3.65 -9.69 15.15
N LEU A 39 3.09 -8.52 15.40
CA LEU A 39 3.80 -7.25 15.48
C LEU A 39 3.97 -6.72 16.92
N ARG A 40 3.76 -7.59 17.95
CA ARG A 40 3.92 -7.16 19.36
C ARG A 40 5.32 -6.63 19.70
N HIS A 41 6.32 -6.92 18.88
CA HIS A 41 7.67 -6.40 19.01
C HIS A 41 7.81 -4.96 18.51
N VAL A 42 6.89 -4.51 17.64
CA VAL A 42 6.83 -3.11 17.18
C VAL A 42 6.11 -2.31 18.26
N ARG A 43 6.88 -1.59 19.08
CA ARG A 43 6.37 -0.86 20.23
C ARG A 43 6.81 0.60 20.18
N GLY A 44 6.02 1.46 20.81
CA GLY A 44 6.30 2.87 21.00
C GLY A 44 5.03 3.58 21.47
N ASP A 45 5.16 4.70 22.15
CA ASP A 45 4.03 5.46 22.69
C ASP A 45 3.09 5.97 21.59
N ARG A 46 3.58 6.02 20.35
CA ARG A 46 2.84 6.45 19.17
C ARG A 46 2.47 5.28 18.22
N VAL A 47 2.53 4.03 18.69
CA VAL A 47 2.17 2.84 17.89
C VAL A 47 0.96 2.15 18.48
N ARG A 48 -0.02 1.88 17.65
CA ARG A 48 -1.23 1.12 17.98
C ARG A 48 -1.34 -0.10 17.10
N LEU A 49 -1.48 -1.27 17.69
CA LEU A 49 -1.79 -2.49 16.96
C LEU A 49 -3.31 -2.62 16.88
N VAL A 50 -3.84 -2.75 15.67
CA VAL A 50 -5.28 -2.86 15.40
C VAL A 50 -5.54 -4.22 14.72
N GLU A 51 -6.21 -5.10 15.44
CA GLU A 51 -6.61 -6.40 14.89
C GLU A 51 -7.92 -6.25 14.10
N GLY A 52 -7.95 -6.79 12.87
CA GLY A 52 -9.15 -6.76 12.05
C GLY A 52 -8.93 -7.42 10.69
N ASP A 53 -10.04 -7.63 9.97
CA ASP A 53 -10.04 -8.19 8.62
C ASP A 53 -10.48 -7.12 7.60
N ALA A 54 -9.69 -6.94 6.55
CA ALA A 54 -10.00 -5.98 5.48
C ALA A 54 -11.20 -6.39 4.59
N THR A 55 -11.73 -7.58 4.78
CA THR A 55 -13.00 -8.00 4.18
C THR A 55 -14.21 -7.69 5.08
N ASN A 56 -13.95 -7.23 6.31
CA ASN A 56 -14.99 -6.77 7.24
C ASN A 56 -15.05 -5.24 7.26
N GLY A 57 -16.12 -4.67 6.69
CA GLY A 57 -16.30 -3.22 6.62
C GLY A 57 -16.35 -2.54 7.99
N ALA A 58 -16.96 -3.18 9.01
CA ALA A 58 -17.03 -2.62 10.36
C ALA A 58 -15.66 -2.49 11.01
N ASP A 59 -14.80 -3.49 10.85
CA ASP A 59 -13.41 -3.45 11.34
C ASP A 59 -12.64 -2.30 10.69
N LEU A 60 -12.80 -2.11 9.37
CA LEU A 60 -12.14 -1.03 8.63
C LEU A 60 -12.64 0.35 9.04
N ILE A 61 -13.95 0.56 9.15
CA ILE A 61 -14.53 1.84 9.59
C ILE A 61 -13.99 2.23 10.97
N ALA A 62 -14.02 1.27 11.91
CA ALA A 62 -13.51 1.52 13.26
C ALA A 62 -12.00 1.84 13.27
N ALA A 63 -11.22 1.15 12.45
CA ALA A 63 -9.77 1.34 12.35
C ALA A 63 -9.38 2.65 11.67
N ILE A 64 -10.11 3.06 10.62
CA ILE A 64 -9.83 4.24 9.79
C ILE A 64 -10.33 5.53 10.42
N LYS A 65 -11.29 5.46 11.32
CA LYS A 65 -11.84 6.65 11.98
C LYS A 65 -10.74 7.46 12.67
N GLY A 66 -10.65 8.75 12.30
CA GLY A 66 -9.65 9.67 12.85
C GLY A 66 -8.23 9.51 12.27
N GLN A 67 -8.07 8.75 11.18
CA GLN A 67 -6.81 8.67 10.45
C GLN A 67 -6.72 9.76 9.40
N ASP A 68 -5.56 10.40 9.29
CA ASP A 68 -5.27 11.42 8.27
C ASP A 68 -4.85 10.78 6.95
N ILE A 69 -4.12 9.67 7.02
CA ILE A 69 -3.58 8.95 5.86
C ILE A 69 -3.80 7.45 6.03
N VAL A 70 -4.33 6.81 5.00
CA VAL A 70 -4.42 5.35 4.88
C VAL A 70 -3.36 4.87 3.91
N VAL A 71 -2.46 3.99 4.37
CA VAL A 71 -1.45 3.33 3.54
C VAL A 71 -1.89 1.88 3.35
N SER A 72 -2.24 1.50 2.13
CA SER A 72 -2.63 0.13 1.80
C SER A 72 -1.47 -0.64 1.18
N THR A 73 -0.97 -1.64 1.89
CA THR A 73 0.06 -2.57 1.43
C THR A 73 -0.49 -3.99 1.25
N MET A 74 -1.82 -4.08 1.17
CA MET A 74 -2.50 -5.36 1.00
C MET A 74 -2.24 -5.95 -0.38
N GLY A 75 -2.33 -7.26 -0.47
CA GLY A 75 -2.21 -8.01 -1.70
C GLY A 75 -3.16 -9.21 -1.71
N GLY A 76 -3.00 -10.07 -2.72
CA GLY A 76 -3.79 -11.29 -2.91
C GLY A 76 -4.83 -11.17 -4.01
N MET A 77 -5.42 -12.31 -4.39
CA MET A 77 -6.40 -12.39 -5.49
C MET A 77 -7.75 -11.75 -5.17
N ASP A 78 -7.96 -11.30 -3.95
CA ASP A 78 -9.12 -10.57 -3.45
C ASP A 78 -8.81 -9.09 -3.14
N LEU A 79 -7.73 -8.55 -3.71
CA LEU A 79 -7.28 -7.19 -3.43
C LEU A 79 -8.31 -6.13 -3.85
N ASP A 80 -8.99 -6.33 -4.97
CA ASP A 80 -10.04 -5.45 -5.45
C ASP A 80 -11.25 -5.44 -4.49
N VAL A 81 -11.65 -6.59 -3.97
CA VAL A 81 -12.72 -6.69 -2.96
C VAL A 81 -12.33 -5.96 -1.68
N LYS A 82 -11.13 -6.21 -1.16
CA LYS A 82 -10.60 -5.49 0.02
C LYS A 82 -10.55 -3.99 -0.21
N THR A 83 -10.12 -3.56 -1.40
CA THR A 83 -10.03 -2.14 -1.74
C THR A 83 -11.40 -1.49 -1.82
N ALA A 84 -12.43 -2.18 -2.33
CA ALA A 84 -13.80 -1.66 -2.31
C ALA A 84 -14.28 -1.41 -0.87
N HIS A 85 -13.97 -2.32 0.07
CA HIS A 85 -14.27 -2.12 1.48
C HIS A 85 -13.48 -0.95 2.09
N VAL A 86 -12.20 -0.80 1.73
CA VAL A 86 -11.36 0.31 2.21
C VAL A 86 -11.90 1.65 1.72
N VAL A 87 -12.20 1.79 0.43
CA VAL A 87 -12.74 3.04 -0.15
C VAL A 87 -14.03 3.43 0.57
N ARG A 88 -14.96 2.48 0.70
CA ARG A 88 -16.21 2.72 1.42
C ARG A 88 -15.99 3.11 2.89
N ALA A 89 -15.12 2.40 3.59
CA ALA A 89 -14.81 2.68 4.99
C ALA A 89 -14.16 4.06 5.17
N MET A 90 -13.32 4.49 4.23
CA MET A 90 -12.73 5.82 4.23
C MET A 90 -13.77 6.91 4.03
N GLU A 91 -14.70 6.73 3.09
CA GLU A 91 -15.81 7.66 2.85
C GLU A 91 -16.72 7.78 4.08
N GLU A 92 -17.09 6.66 4.70
CA GLU A 92 -17.92 6.64 5.91
C GLU A 92 -17.19 7.24 7.14
N ALA A 93 -15.88 7.03 7.26
CA ALA A 93 -15.06 7.56 8.36
C ALA A 93 -14.59 9.01 8.14
N GLY A 94 -14.80 9.59 6.96
CA GLY A 94 -14.35 10.92 6.58
C GLY A 94 -12.85 11.04 6.32
N ALA A 95 -12.14 9.92 6.10
CA ALA A 95 -10.73 9.92 5.73
C ALA A 95 -10.59 10.15 4.22
N SER A 96 -9.69 11.06 3.79
CA SER A 96 -9.65 11.53 2.41
C SER A 96 -8.34 11.25 1.66
N ARG A 97 -7.31 10.71 2.33
CA ARG A 97 -5.99 10.47 1.71
C ARG A 97 -5.62 8.99 1.75
N ILE A 98 -5.39 8.40 0.58
CA ILE A 98 -4.90 7.03 0.47
C ILE A 98 -3.59 6.97 -0.32
N ILE A 99 -2.66 6.14 0.16
CA ILE A 99 -1.46 5.71 -0.57
C ILE A 99 -1.61 4.19 -0.72
N ALA A 100 -1.65 3.70 -1.94
CA ALA A 100 -1.87 2.27 -2.21
C ALA A 100 -0.73 1.68 -3.02
N ILE A 101 -0.30 0.48 -2.63
CA ILE A 101 0.69 -0.28 -3.39
C ILE A 101 -0.07 -1.24 -4.32
N SER A 102 0.13 -1.07 -5.62
CA SER A 102 -0.37 -1.89 -6.71
C SER A 102 0.78 -2.68 -7.34
N ALA A 103 0.75 -2.86 -8.64
CA ALA A 103 1.80 -3.51 -9.42
C ALA A 103 2.05 -2.76 -10.73
N GLY A 104 3.25 -2.89 -11.28
CA GLY A 104 3.57 -2.47 -12.63
C GLY A 104 2.79 -3.30 -13.67
N GLY A 105 2.70 -2.79 -14.89
CA GLY A 105 2.05 -3.47 -16.02
C GLY A 105 0.53 -3.42 -16.03
N ILE A 106 -0.11 -2.76 -15.06
CA ILE A 106 -1.58 -2.67 -15.00
C ILE A 106 -2.18 -1.71 -16.03
N TYR A 107 -1.36 -0.89 -16.67
CA TYR A 107 -1.73 0.04 -17.75
C TYR A 107 -0.93 -0.22 -19.04
N ASP A 108 -0.38 -1.43 -19.19
CA ASP A 108 0.44 -1.85 -20.35
C ASP A 108 1.69 -0.97 -20.56
N GLU A 109 2.27 -0.48 -19.47
CA GLU A 109 3.41 0.44 -19.45
C GLU A 109 4.78 -0.25 -19.35
N LEU A 110 4.84 -1.59 -19.25
CA LEU A 110 6.11 -2.31 -19.17
C LEU A 110 6.72 -2.53 -20.55
N PRO A 111 8.03 -2.28 -20.73
CA PRO A 111 8.71 -2.53 -22.01
C PRO A 111 8.95 -4.02 -22.25
N GLU A 112 8.93 -4.41 -23.53
CA GLU A 112 9.38 -5.74 -23.93
C GLU A 112 10.92 -5.85 -23.86
N PRO A 113 11.50 -7.01 -23.55
CA PRO A 113 10.83 -8.31 -23.28
C PRO A 113 10.36 -8.50 -21.83
N PHE A 114 10.52 -7.51 -20.97
CA PHE A 114 10.17 -7.60 -19.54
C PHE A 114 8.67 -7.81 -19.33
N ASP A 115 7.82 -7.17 -20.14
CA ASP A 115 6.36 -7.32 -20.02
C ASP A 115 5.90 -8.77 -20.26
N ALA A 116 6.47 -9.44 -21.29
CA ALA A 116 6.17 -10.84 -21.56
C ALA A 116 6.63 -11.76 -20.41
N TRP A 117 7.80 -11.51 -19.85
CA TRP A 117 8.32 -12.26 -18.70
C TRP A 117 7.44 -12.05 -17.45
N ASP A 118 7.14 -10.80 -17.10
CA ASP A 118 6.32 -10.48 -15.92
C ASP A 118 4.90 -11.07 -16.04
N LYS A 119 4.30 -11.01 -17.24
CA LYS A 119 3.02 -11.69 -17.51
C LYS A 119 3.08 -13.19 -17.25
N SER A 120 4.19 -13.83 -17.59
CA SER A 120 4.35 -15.28 -17.35
C SER A 120 4.49 -15.63 -15.86
N MET A 121 5.04 -14.71 -15.05
CA MET A 121 5.32 -14.94 -13.63
C MET A 121 4.14 -14.55 -12.73
N VAL A 122 3.54 -13.39 -12.99
CA VAL A 122 2.53 -12.78 -12.11
C VAL A 122 1.31 -12.24 -12.85
N GLY A 123 1.14 -12.57 -14.12
CA GLY A 123 0.10 -12.01 -14.99
C GLY A 123 -1.33 -12.17 -14.44
N GLU A 124 -1.60 -13.22 -13.70
CA GLU A 124 -2.92 -13.45 -13.07
C GLU A 124 -3.28 -12.35 -12.03
N THR A 125 -2.28 -11.71 -11.45
CA THR A 125 -2.51 -10.65 -10.45
C THR A 125 -2.80 -9.28 -11.08
N ARG A 126 -2.39 -9.06 -12.33
CA ARG A 126 -2.55 -7.77 -13.01
C ARG A 126 -4.01 -7.30 -13.08
N PRO A 127 -5.00 -8.14 -13.52
CA PRO A 127 -6.40 -7.70 -13.55
C PRO A 127 -6.95 -7.30 -12.19
N VAL A 128 -6.54 -7.98 -11.13
CA VAL A 128 -6.95 -7.67 -9.75
C VAL A 128 -6.37 -6.33 -9.31
N ASN A 129 -5.07 -6.12 -9.55
CA ASN A 129 -4.39 -4.85 -9.26
C ASN A 129 -4.94 -3.69 -10.11
N ARG A 130 -5.35 -3.95 -11.37
CA ARG A 130 -6.00 -2.96 -12.21
C ARG A 130 -7.36 -2.56 -11.63
N ARG A 131 -8.22 -3.52 -11.26
CA ARG A 131 -9.52 -3.23 -10.64
C ARG A 131 -9.37 -2.47 -9.32
N MET A 132 -8.35 -2.82 -8.52
CA MET A 132 -7.99 -2.07 -7.31
C MET A 132 -7.71 -0.60 -7.62
N ALA A 133 -6.86 -0.35 -8.62
CA ALA A 133 -6.51 1.01 -9.04
C ALA A 133 -7.73 1.77 -9.56
N ASP A 134 -8.55 1.13 -10.41
CA ASP A 134 -9.79 1.71 -10.96
C ASP A 134 -10.79 2.12 -9.84
N LEU A 135 -10.91 1.31 -8.77
CA LEU A 135 -11.76 1.64 -7.62
C LEU A 135 -11.30 2.91 -6.91
N ILE A 136 -10.00 3.04 -6.68
CA ILE A 136 -9.42 4.22 -6.03
C ILE A 136 -9.53 5.45 -6.94
N GLU A 137 -9.21 5.33 -8.22
CA GLU A 137 -9.25 6.43 -9.19
C GLU A 137 -10.67 6.99 -9.41
N ARG A 138 -11.71 6.13 -9.28
CA ARG A 138 -13.11 6.55 -9.40
C ARG A 138 -13.70 7.12 -8.12
N SER A 139 -13.01 6.98 -7.00
CA SER A 139 -13.46 7.53 -5.71
C SER A 139 -13.17 9.03 -5.59
N SER A 140 -13.72 9.64 -4.56
CA SER A 140 -13.42 11.03 -4.20
C SER A 140 -12.10 11.22 -3.45
N LEU A 141 -11.37 10.13 -3.19
CA LEU A 141 -10.17 10.14 -2.37
C LEU A 141 -8.98 10.81 -3.07
N ARG A 142 -8.24 11.63 -2.35
CA ARG A 142 -6.89 12.05 -2.78
C ARG A 142 -5.97 10.84 -2.70
N HIS A 143 -5.47 10.40 -3.84
CA HIS A 143 -4.73 9.16 -3.89
C HIS A 143 -3.32 9.28 -4.47
N THR A 144 -2.48 8.35 -4.09
CA THR A 144 -1.23 7.99 -4.76
C THR A 144 -1.22 6.48 -4.91
N ILE A 145 -1.12 5.99 -6.13
CA ILE A 145 -1.04 4.56 -6.44
C ILE A 145 0.36 4.27 -6.93
N LEU A 146 1.16 3.56 -6.11
CA LEU A 146 2.49 3.10 -6.49
C LEU A 146 2.34 1.80 -7.29
N ARG A 147 3.05 1.74 -8.40
CA ARG A 147 3.04 0.59 -9.32
C ARG A 147 4.44 0.01 -9.44
N PRO A 148 4.98 -0.57 -8.35
CA PRO A 148 6.31 -1.15 -8.40
C PRO A 148 6.34 -2.33 -9.35
N VAL A 149 7.48 -2.54 -9.98
CA VAL A 149 7.82 -3.74 -10.73
C VAL A 149 8.46 -4.77 -9.80
N TRP A 150 9.09 -5.82 -10.30
CA TRP A 150 9.63 -6.92 -9.51
C TRP A 150 10.26 -6.49 -8.18
N LEU A 151 9.61 -6.86 -7.07
CA LEU A 151 10.00 -6.40 -5.73
C LEU A 151 11.20 -7.16 -5.19
N THR A 152 12.26 -6.45 -4.85
CA THR A 152 13.46 -7.02 -4.21
C THR A 152 13.55 -6.64 -2.74
N SER A 153 14.47 -7.30 -2.01
CA SER A 153 14.81 -6.97 -0.61
C SER A 153 16.18 -6.30 -0.51
N GLU A 154 16.66 -5.75 -1.62
CA GLU A 154 17.90 -4.97 -1.62
C GLU A 154 17.75 -3.72 -0.74
N PRO A 155 18.81 -3.31 -0.03
CA PRO A 155 18.73 -2.20 0.92
C PRO A 155 18.76 -0.81 0.23
N THR A 156 18.83 -0.75 -1.09
CA THR A 156 18.86 0.51 -1.82
C THR A 156 17.55 1.29 -1.64
N GLU A 157 17.67 2.58 -1.39
CA GLU A 157 16.55 3.52 -1.29
C GLU A 157 16.42 4.40 -2.53
N GLU A 158 17.23 4.16 -3.54
CA GLU A 158 17.16 4.89 -4.80
C GLU A 158 15.94 4.43 -5.62
N PHE A 159 15.28 5.36 -6.28
CA PHE A 159 14.17 5.10 -7.18
C PHE A 159 14.09 6.15 -8.29
N GLU A 160 13.52 5.75 -9.39
CA GLU A 160 13.07 6.65 -10.46
C GLU A 160 11.53 6.58 -10.55
N LEU A 161 10.91 7.73 -10.79
CA LEU A 161 9.46 7.82 -10.90
C LEU A 161 9.04 8.00 -12.36
N THR A 162 7.99 7.29 -12.74
CA THR A 162 7.25 7.52 -13.97
C THR A 162 5.78 7.77 -13.65
N GLN A 163 5.12 8.59 -14.44
CA GLN A 163 3.70 8.86 -14.30
C GLN A 163 2.86 7.83 -15.07
N LYS A 164 1.55 7.81 -14.80
CA LYS A 164 0.61 7.00 -15.58
C LYS A 164 0.67 7.38 -17.06
N GLY A 165 0.87 6.38 -17.91
CA GLY A 165 1.03 6.57 -19.37
C GLY A 165 2.47 6.73 -19.84
N GLU A 166 3.43 6.83 -18.93
CA GLU A 166 4.85 6.82 -19.26
C GLU A 166 5.42 5.39 -19.17
N PRO A 167 6.30 4.97 -20.08
CA PRO A 167 6.91 3.66 -20.02
C PRO A 167 7.83 3.54 -18.80
N PHE A 168 7.86 2.37 -18.21
CA PHE A 168 8.82 2.03 -17.14
C PHE A 168 10.24 1.99 -17.69
N LYS A 169 11.20 2.41 -16.87
CA LYS A 169 12.61 2.43 -17.23
C LYS A 169 13.44 1.32 -16.58
N GLY A 170 12.94 0.74 -15.50
CA GLY A 170 13.59 -0.35 -14.78
C GLY A 170 12.73 -1.62 -14.74
N THR A 171 13.31 -2.69 -14.21
CA THR A 171 12.67 -4.00 -14.06
C THR A 171 12.53 -4.44 -12.60
N GLU A 172 13.16 -3.74 -11.67
CA GLU A 172 13.16 -4.06 -10.25
C GLU A 172 12.85 -2.83 -9.40
N THR A 173 12.24 -3.07 -8.24
CA THR A 173 11.96 -2.05 -7.23
C THR A 173 12.28 -2.61 -5.86
N SER A 174 13.18 -1.98 -5.11
CA SER A 174 13.43 -2.39 -3.74
C SER A 174 12.25 -2.00 -2.83
N ARG A 175 11.94 -2.84 -1.86
CA ARG A 175 10.94 -2.48 -0.83
C ARG A 175 11.43 -1.32 0.02
N ALA A 176 12.74 -1.18 0.17
CA ALA A 176 13.36 -0.06 0.88
C ALA A 176 13.07 1.29 0.20
N SER A 177 13.16 1.36 -1.15
CA SER A 177 12.83 2.57 -1.89
C SER A 177 11.35 2.95 -1.80
N ILE A 178 10.45 1.94 -1.80
CA ILE A 178 9.02 2.18 -1.54
C ILE A 178 8.81 2.75 -0.14
N GLY A 179 9.48 2.17 0.86
CA GLY A 179 9.42 2.65 2.24
C GLY A 179 9.84 4.10 2.37
N ARG A 180 10.96 4.48 1.74
CA ARG A 180 11.43 5.85 1.68
C ARG A 180 10.42 6.77 1.00
N PHE A 181 9.98 6.43 -0.21
CA PHE A 181 9.04 7.26 -0.95
C PHE A 181 7.74 7.52 -0.19
N VAL A 182 7.16 6.47 0.43
CA VAL A 182 5.93 6.62 1.23
C VAL A 182 6.16 7.50 2.47
N ALA A 183 7.33 7.43 3.09
CA ALA A 183 7.65 8.28 4.24
C ALA A 183 7.87 9.75 3.87
N ASP A 184 8.25 10.04 2.62
CA ASP A 184 8.46 11.40 2.10
C ASP A 184 7.15 12.08 1.62
N LEU A 185 6.06 11.33 1.42
CA LEU A 185 4.72 11.84 1.05
C LEU A 185 3.95 12.41 2.26
#